data_1baaa5af25f0f9e4150a89bdebf5b1ab
#
_entry.id   1baaa5af25f0f9e4150a89bdebf5b1ab
#
_cell.length_a   1.000
_cell.length_b   1.000
_cell.length_c   1.000
_cell.angle_alpha   90.00
_cell.angle_beta   90.00
_cell.angle_gamma   90.00
#
_symmetry.space_group_name_H-M   'P 1'
#
loop_
_entity.id
_entity.type
_entity.pdbx_description
1 polymer ?
#
loop_
_entity_poly.entity_id
_entity_poly.type
_entity_poly.pdbx_seq_one_letter_code
_entity_poly.pdbx_strand_id
1 'polypeptide(L)'
;MYSPHIIEISKWASAHFFLEKRKMLNKRADKLELLRIAEAVALEKSIDKELIINSMESGIAKAAKSKFGSENEIKVVIDRENGDIGIFRKLILAENPENINLEISLEQAIKINNENKNKQVGDEILQPLPSFDFGRIAAQTAKQVISFNVREAERERQFQDFKDKKDTVLSGIVKRIEFGNVIVDLGRTEAIIQKNEMIPRENIKAGDRVKAYCLDVRREPKGQQIFLSRAHPKFMEKLFFQXX
;
A
#
# COMPACT_ATOMS: atom_id res chain seq x y z
N MET A 1 -10.83 8.23 -18.43
CA MET A 1 -10.14 9.37 -19.08
C MET A 1 -8.71 9.45 -18.54
N TYR A 2 -7.74 9.01 -19.33
CA TYR A 2 -6.33 9.03 -18.90
C TYR A 2 -5.79 10.45 -18.96
N SER A 3 -4.98 10.83 -18.00
CA SER A 3 -4.37 12.14 -17.99
C SER A 3 -3.42 12.26 -19.20
N PRO A 4 -3.32 13.45 -19.79
CA PRO A 4 -2.43 13.66 -20.94
C PRO A 4 -0.98 13.25 -20.66
N HIS A 5 -0.55 13.35 -19.40
CA HIS A 5 0.80 13.00 -18.99
C HIS A 5 1.09 11.50 -19.10
N ILE A 6 0.09 10.65 -18.86
CA ILE A 6 0.25 9.19 -18.97
C ILE A 6 0.45 8.78 -20.43
N ILE A 7 -0.28 9.44 -21.35
CA ILE A 7 -0.18 9.18 -22.79
C ILE A 7 1.20 9.58 -23.32
N GLU A 8 1.73 10.70 -22.85
CA GLU A 8 3.06 11.19 -23.22
C GLU A 8 4.17 10.25 -22.74
N ILE A 9 4.05 9.81 -21.50
CA ILE A 9 4.99 8.87 -20.90
C ILE A 9 5.00 7.54 -21.67
N SER A 10 3.83 7.05 -22.07
CA SER A 10 3.72 5.81 -22.83
C SER A 10 4.34 5.91 -24.22
N LYS A 11 4.20 7.06 -24.89
CA LYS A 11 4.81 7.32 -26.20
C LYS A 11 6.34 7.38 -26.11
N TRP A 12 6.87 8.02 -25.08
CA TRP A 12 8.32 8.09 -24.87
C TRP A 12 8.88 6.71 -24.54
N ALA A 13 8.21 5.97 -23.67
CA ALA A 13 8.58 4.59 -23.34
C ALA A 13 8.60 3.72 -24.60
N SER A 14 7.62 3.90 -25.50
CA SER A 14 7.53 3.16 -26.77
C SER A 14 8.71 3.46 -27.72
N ALA A 15 9.11 4.73 -27.83
CA ALA A 15 10.21 5.13 -28.73
C ALA A 15 11.57 4.58 -28.25
N HIS A 16 11.78 4.56 -26.94
CA HIS A 16 13.02 4.02 -26.36
C HIS A 16 13.02 2.48 -26.37
N PHE A 17 11.84 1.90 -26.34
CA PHE A 17 11.60 0.45 -26.29
C PHE A 17 12.10 -0.26 -27.55
N PHE A 18 12.04 0.41 -28.72
CA PHE A 18 12.40 -0.19 -30.03
C PHE A 18 13.88 -0.48 -30.15
N LEU A 19 14.74 0.23 -29.41
CA LEU A 19 16.19 0.11 -29.52
C LEU A 19 16.81 -1.00 -28.66
N GLU A 20 16.06 -1.56 -27.71
CA GLU A 20 16.57 -2.58 -26.81
C GLU A 20 15.77 -3.91 -26.81
N LYS A 21 15.19 -4.22 -27.96
CA LYS A 21 14.27 -5.37 -28.09
C LYS A 21 14.85 -6.75 -27.70
N ARG A 22 16.17 -6.90 -27.75
CA ARG A 22 16.81 -8.20 -27.45
C ARG A 22 17.05 -8.47 -25.97
N LYS A 23 17.24 -7.42 -25.18
CA LYS A 23 17.40 -7.53 -23.70
C LYS A 23 16.07 -7.62 -22.96
N MET A 24 14.98 -7.43 -23.67
CA MET A 24 13.67 -7.17 -23.07
C MET A 24 12.76 -8.38 -22.90
N LEU A 25 13.05 -9.51 -23.56
CA LEU A 25 12.20 -10.69 -23.46
C LEU A 25 12.14 -11.22 -22.01
N ASN A 26 13.26 -11.12 -21.28
CA ASN A 26 13.28 -11.49 -19.87
C ASN A 26 12.60 -10.44 -18.98
N LYS A 27 12.74 -9.17 -19.30
CA LYS A 27 12.12 -8.07 -18.55
C LYS A 27 10.58 -8.01 -18.73
N ARG A 28 10.08 -8.48 -19.87
CA ARG A 28 8.65 -8.47 -20.16
C ARG A 28 7.89 -9.46 -19.26
N ALA A 29 8.50 -10.60 -18.99
CA ALA A 29 7.92 -11.58 -18.05
C ALA A 29 7.81 -11.01 -16.65
N ASP A 30 8.84 -10.26 -16.21
CA ASP A 30 8.86 -9.64 -14.87
C ASP A 30 7.81 -8.55 -14.73
N LYS A 31 7.57 -7.75 -15.78
CA LYS A 31 6.57 -6.69 -15.78
C LYS A 31 5.14 -7.23 -15.68
N LEU A 32 4.82 -8.23 -16.50
CA LEU A 32 3.52 -8.91 -16.45
C LEU A 32 3.33 -9.60 -15.11
N GLU A 33 4.41 -10.13 -14.55
CA GLU A 33 4.37 -10.78 -13.24
C GLU A 33 3.98 -9.79 -12.13
N LEU A 34 4.50 -8.54 -12.19
CA LEU A 34 4.13 -7.51 -11.22
C LEU A 34 2.62 -7.23 -11.25
N LEU A 35 2.02 -7.13 -12.43
CA LEU A 35 0.58 -6.93 -12.58
C LEU A 35 -0.22 -8.13 -12.07
N ARG A 36 0.26 -9.34 -12.33
CA ARG A 36 -0.36 -10.58 -11.84
C ARG A 36 -0.31 -10.65 -10.31
N ILE A 37 0.82 -10.27 -9.72
CA ILE A 37 0.96 -10.22 -8.26
C ILE A 37 -0.03 -9.21 -7.68
N ALA A 38 -0.15 -8.03 -8.29
CA ALA A 38 -1.09 -7.01 -7.85
C ALA A 38 -2.53 -7.50 -7.91
N GLU A 39 -2.91 -8.19 -8.99
CA GLU A 39 -4.24 -8.77 -9.14
C GLU A 39 -4.52 -9.87 -8.11
N ALA A 40 -3.55 -10.76 -7.90
CA ALA A 40 -3.69 -11.87 -6.95
C ALA A 40 -3.84 -11.35 -5.52
N VAL A 41 -3.02 -10.37 -5.13
CA VAL A 41 -3.09 -9.77 -3.79
C VAL A 41 -4.41 -9.01 -3.60
N ALA A 42 -4.85 -8.28 -4.63
CA ALA A 42 -6.12 -7.55 -4.59
C ALA A 42 -7.29 -8.49 -4.35
N LEU A 43 -7.33 -9.63 -5.05
CA LEU A 43 -8.38 -10.65 -4.89
C LEU A 43 -8.33 -11.31 -3.52
N GLU A 44 -7.13 -11.73 -3.09
CA GLU A 44 -6.94 -12.44 -1.82
C GLU A 44 -7.26 -11.57 -0.60
N LYS A 45 -6.86 -10.30 -0.64
CA LYS A 45 -6.98 -9.39 0.51
C LYS A 45 -8.18 -8.45 0.42
N SER A 46 -8.95 -8.49 -0.67
CA SER A 46 -10.09 -7.59 -0.92
C SER A 46 -9.67 -6.12 -0.88
N ILE A 47 -8.51 -5.82 -1.49
CA ILE A 47 -7.92 -4.48 -1.55
C ILE A 47 -7.98 -4.00 -3.00
N ASP A 48 -8.19 -2.71 -3.20
CA ASP A 48 -8.21 -2.10 -4.53
C ASP A 48 -6.86 -2.31 -5.24
N LYS A 49 -6.91 -2.86 -6.45
CA LYS A 49 -5.74 -3.09 -7.30
C LYS A 49 -4.92 -1.80 -7.51
N GLU A 50 -5.60 -0.66 -7.67
CA GLU A 50 -4.91 0.64 -7.82
C GLU A 50 -4.04 0.97 -6.62
N LEU A 51 -4.53 0.69 -5.43
CA LEU A 51 -3.76 0.90 -4.20
C LEU A 51 -2.49 0.06 -4.19
N ILE A 52 -2.58 -1.19 -4.64
CA ILE A 52 -1.43 -2.10 -4.70
C ILE A 52 -0.42 -1.62 -5.75
N ILE A 53 -0.89 -1.20 -6.93
CA ILE A 53 0.00 -0.68 -7.98
C ILE A 53 0.70 0.60 -7.51
N ASN A 54 -0.02 1.49 -6.81
CA ASN A 54 0.57 2.71 -6.24
C ASN A 54 1.65 2.35 -5.21
N SER A 55 1.45 1.30 -4.42
CA SER A 55 2.45 0.81 -3.46
C SER A 55 3.69 0.26 -4.18
N MET A 56 3.49 -0.44 -5.29
CA MET A 56 4.59 -0.92 -6.14
C MET A 56 5.41 0.26 -6.69
N GLU A 57 4.72 1.29 -7.19
CA GLU A 57 5.38 2.51 -7.69
C GLU A 57 6.23 3.15 -6.58
N SER A 58 5.71 3.23 -5.36
CA SER A 58 6.45 3.77 -4.20
C SER A 58 7.68 2.93 -3.87
N GLY A 59 7.55 1.61 -3.92
CA GLY A 59 8.67 0.70 -3.67
C GLY A 59 9.78 0.84 -4.71
N ILE A 60 9.39 0.93 -5.98
CA ILE A 60 10.34 1.13 -7.09
C ILE A 60 11.00 2.51 -6.98
N ALA A 61 10.23 3.54 -6.62
CA ALA A 61 10.76 4.90 -6.42
C ALA A 61 11.81 4.93 -5.31
N LYS A 62 11.56 4.22 -4.22
CA LYS A 62 12.51 4.10 -3.11
C LYS A 62 13.82 3.43 -3.56
N ALA A 63 13.72 2.35 -4.34
CA ALA A 63 14.88 1.66 -4.88
C ALA A 63 15.65 2.56 -5.87
N ALA A 64 14.94 3.30 -6.71
CA ALA A 64 15.54 4.24 -7.65
C ALA A 64 16.24 5.39 -6.92
N LYS A 65 15.64 5.88 -5.84
CA LYS A 65 16.25 6.92 -5.00
C LYS A 65 17.55 6.45 -4.38
N SER A 66 17.60 5.20 -3.95
CA SER A 66 18.81 4.57 -3.43
C SER A 66 19.91 4.49 -4.51
N LYS A 67 19.52 4.24 -5.78
CA LYS A 67 20.47 4.10 -6.87
C LYS A 67 20.94 5.45 -7.42
N PHE A 68 20.03 6.40 -7.62
CA PHE A 68 20.31 7.68 -8.29
C PHE A 68 20.65 8.82 -7.37
N GLY A 69 20.47 8.64 -6.06
CA GLY A 69 20.76 9.63 -5.03
C GLY A 69 19.51 10.06 -4.27
N SER A 70 19.64 10.12 -2.95
CA SER A 70 18.51 10.42 -2.04
C SER A 70 18.04 11.88 -2.14
N GLU A 71 18.86 12.75 -2.68
CA GLU A 71 18.54 14.18 -2.89
C GLU A 71 17.62 14.42 -4.08
N ASN A 72 17.45 13.41 -4.95
CA ASN A 72 16.56 13.50 -6.10
C ASN A 72 15.13 13.14 -5.71
N GLU A 73 14.16 13.80 -6.33
CA GLU A 73 12.76 13.42 -6.22
C GLU A 73 12.42 12.53 -7.40
N ILE A 74 12.09 11.28 -7.12
CA ILE A 74 11.85 10.26 -8.15
C ILE A 74 10.36 9.97 -8.25
N LYS A 75 9.85 9.95 -9.48
CA LYS A 75 8.48 9.54 -9.78
C LYS A 75 8.52 8.27 -10.64
N VAL A 76 7.74 7.28 -10.25
CA VAL A 76 7.64 6.01 -10.97
C VAL A 76 6.19 5.82 -11.41
N VAL A 77 6.01 5.45 -12.67
CA VAL A 77 4.68 5.17 -13.23
C VAL A 77 4.69 3.76 -13.81
N ILE A 78 3.75 2.92 -13.39
CA ILE A 78 3.54 1.59 -13.94
C ILE A 78 2.31 1.66 -14.86
N ASP A 79 2.49 1.25 -16.11
CA ASP A 79 1.38 1.17 -17.06
C ASP A 79 0.42 0.07 -16.61
N ARG A 80 -0.86 0.42 -16.44
CA ARG A 80 -1.88 -0.50 -15.91
C ARG A 80 -2.26 -1.62 -16.89
N GLU A 81 -1.92 -1.46 -18.17
CA GLU A 81 -2.27 -2.44 -19.20
C GLU A 81 -1.15 -3.44 -19.47
N ASN A 82 0.09 -2.95 -19.60
CA ASN A 82 1.21 -3.79 -20.03
C ASN A 82 2.31 -3.94 -18.98
N GLY A 83 2.24 -3.23 -17.86
CA GLY A 83 3.22 -3.32 -16.79
C GLY A 83 4.52 -2.57 -17.05
N ASP A 84 4.59 -1.75 -18.11
CA ASP A 84 5.79 -0.96 -18.41
C ASP A 84 6.05 0.05 -17.28
N ILE A 85 7.31 0.18 -16.88
CA ILE A 85 7.73 1.03 -15.78
C ILE A 85 8.49 2.24 -16.35
N GLY A 86 7.96 3.43 -16.08
CA GLY A 86 8.67 4.68 -16.37
C GLY A 86 9.24 5.24 -15.08
N ILE A 87 10.52 5.60 -15.10
CA ILE A 87 11.21 6.19 -13.94
C ILE A 87 11.66 7.60 -14.34
N PHE A 88 11.27 8.59 -13.53
CA PHE A 88 11.49 10.00 -13.84
C PHE A 88 12.06 10.73 -12.63
N ARG A 89 12.96 11.66 -12.89
CA ARG A 89 13.36 12.64 -11.90
C ARG A 89 12.40 13.82 -12.00
N LYS A 90 11.78 14.18 -10.88
CA LYS A 90 10.85 15.30 -10.81
C LYS A 90 11.62 16.57 -10.51
N LEU A 91 11.48 17.57 -11.37
CA LEU A 91 12.15 18.87 -11.22
C LEU A 91 11.10 19.97 -11.30
N ILE A 92 11.40 21.10 -10.66
CA ILE A 92 10.54 22.29 -10.69
C ILE A 92 11.22 23.33 -11.58
N LEU A 93 10.44 23.89 -12.51
CA LEU A 93 10.93 24.92 -13.40
C LEU A 93 11.21 26.21 -12.62
N ALA A 94 12.44 26.73 -12.71
CA ALA A 94 12.88 27.94 -12.01
C ALA A 94 13.65 28.84 -12.96
N GLU A 95 13.53 30.16 -12.76
CA GLU A 95 14.29 31.14 -13.57
C GLU A 95 15.79 30.98 -13.31
N ASN A 96 16.16 30.84 -12.06
CA ASN A 96 17.56 30.69 -11.62
C ASN A 96 17.67 29.46 -10.73
N PRO A 97 17.86 28.26 -11.30
CA PRO A 97 17.96 27.05 -10.50
C PRO A 97 19.17 27.11 -9.54
N GLU A 98 18.91 26.93 -8.25
CA GLU A 98 19.94 26.87 -7.22
C GLU A 98 20.31 25.45 -6.89
N ASN A 99 19.30 24.56 -6.88
CA ASN A 99 19.50 23.16 -6.53
C ASN A 99 19.26 22.30 -7.80
N ILE A 100 20.34 21.83 -8.40
CA ILE A 100 20.30 21.08 -9.65
C ILE A 100 19.57 19.73 -9.52
N ASN A 101 19.39 19.24 -8.29
CA ASN A 101 18.67 17.99 -8.05
C ASN A 101 17.16 18.18 -8.02
N LEU A 102 16.68 19.39 -7.77
CA LEU A 102 15.25 19.69 -7.60
C LEU A 102 14.71 20.74 -8.57
N GLU A 103 15.58 21.51 -9.22
CA GLU A 103 15.20 22.62 -10.08
C GLU A 103 15.85 22.52 -11.45
N ILE A 104 15.20 23.10 -12.45
CA ILE A 104 15.69 23.12 -13.84
C ILE A 104 15.31 24.44 -14.50
N SER A 105 16.17 24.94 -15.39
CA SER A 105 15.88 26.11 -16.21
C SER A 105 14.97 25.74 -17.38
N LEU A 106 14.29 26.74 -17.94
CA LEU A 106 13.43 26.54 -19.11
C LEU A 106 14.23 26.00 -20.30
N GLU A 107 15.43 26.53 -20.52
CA GLU A 107 16.31 26.10 -21.61
C GLU A 107 16.63 24.61 -21.53
N GLN A 108 16.99 24.13 -20.34
CA GLN A 108 17.29 22.72 -20.10
C GLN A 108 16.02 21.85 -20.19
N ALA A 109 14.89 22.37 -19.71
CA ALA A 109 13.61 21.65 -19.78
C ALA A 109 13.17 21.43 -21.24
N ILE A 110 13.38 22.42 -22.12
CA ILE A 110 13.07 22.31 -23.54
C ILE A 110 13.94 21.24 -24.21
N LYS A 111 15.20 21.10 -23.79
CA LYS A 111 16.12 20.06 -24.30
C LYS A 111 15.62 18.65 -23.93
N ILE A 112 14.96 18.49 -22.79
CA ILE A 112 14.38 17.20 -22.37
C ILE A 112 13.17 16.87 -23.23
N ASN A 113 12.26 17.83 -23.41
CA ASN A 113 11.06 17.68 -24.24
C ASN A 113 10.63 19.06 -24.73
N ASN A 114 10.51 19.21 -26.05
CA ASN A 114 10.15 20.47 -26.70
C ASN A 114 8.80 21.03 -26.21
N GLU A 115 7.90 20.17 -25.75
CA GLU A 115 6.60 20.60 -25.22
C GLU A 115 6.73 21.43 -23.94
N ASN A 116 7.88 21.34 -23.26
CA ASN A 116 8.14 22.10 -22.04
C ASN A 116 8.26 23.62 -22.29
N LYS A 117 8.40 24.07 -23.54
CA LYS A 117 8.47 25.48 -23.88
C LYS A 117 7.22 26.26 -23.44
N ASN A 118 6.09 25.56 -23.27
CA ASN A 118 4.82 26.15 -22.83
C ASN A 118 4.65 26.14 -21.31
N LYS A 119 5.61 25.59 -20.58
CA LYS A 119 5.58 25.53 -19.12
C LYS A 119 6.02 26.85 -18.49
N GLN A 120 5.53 27.10 -17.29
CA GLN A 120 5.83 28.32 -16.54
C GLN A 120 6.66 27.98 -15.29
N VAL A 121 7.31 29.00 -14.73
CA VAL A 121 8.05 28.86 -13.47
C VAL A 121 7.13 28.29 -12.40
N GLY A 122 7.60 27.25 -11.70
CA GLY A 122 6.84 26.51 -10.71
C GLY A 122 6.19 25.23 -11.22
N ASP A 123 6.17 25.04 -12.54
CA ASP A 123 5.61 23.81 -13.14
C ASP A 123 6.56 22.63 -12.95
N GLU A 124 5.97 21.44 -12.88
CA GLU A 124 6.70 20.19 -12.75
C GLU A 124 7.25 19.72 -14.10
N ILE A 125 8.53 19.38 -14.11
CA ILE A 125 9.22 18.81 -15.30
C ILE A 125 9.65 17.40 -14.93
N LEU A 126 9.31 16.43 -15.78
CA LEU A 126 9.70 15.03 -15.60
C LEU A 126 10.85 14.70 -16.54
N GLN A 127 12.02 14.45 -15.96
CA GLN A 127 13.21 14.04 -16.71
C GLN A 127 13.29 12.51 -16.70
N PRO A 128 13.18 11.86 -17.87
CA PRO A 128 13.31 10.39 -17.90
C PRO A 128 14.68 9.95 -17.41
N LEU A 129 14.69 8.93 -16.55
CA LEU A 129 15.92 8.31 -16.09
C LEU A 129 16.11 6.98 -16.82
N PRO A 130 17.36 6.52 -17.01
CA PRO A 130 17.60 5.22 -17.63
C PRO A 130 16.91 4.13 -16.83
N SER A 131 16.25 3.22 -17.54
CA SER A 131 15.73 2.03 -16.85
C SER A 131 16.91 1.21 -16.35
N PHE A 132 16.77 0.68 -15.16
CA PHE A 132 17.81 -0.15 -14.58
C PHE A 132 17.24 -1.51 -14.21
N ASP A 133 18.10 -2.48 -14.17
CA ASP A 133 17.73 -3.80 -13.70
C ASP A 133 17.64 -3.75 -12.17
N PHE A 134 16.49 -4.07 -11.63
CA PHE A 134 16.33 -4.15 -10.19
C PHE A 134 17.10 -5.38 -9.72
N GLY A 135 18.30 -5.15 -9.23
CA GLY A 135 19.07 -6.19 -8.61
C GLY A 135 18.31 -6.80 -7.44
N ARG A 136 18.81 -7.90 -6.93
CA ARG A 136 18.15 -8.65 -5.85
C ARG A 136 17.81 -7.76 -4.65
N ILE A 137 18.71 -6.84 -4.28
CA ILE A 137 18.51 -5.94 -3.12
C ILE A 137 17.36 -4.96 -3.41
N ALA A 138 17.32 -4.36 -4.61
CA ALA A 138 16.28 -3.42 -4.99
C ALA A 138 14.92 -4.13 -5.07
N ALA A 139 14.88 -5.35 -5.60
CA ALA A 139 13.65 -6.15 -5.65
C ALA A 139 13.12 -6.47 -4.24
N GLN A 140 14.03 -6.83 -3.33
CA GLN A 140 13.66 -7.09 -1.93
C GLN A 140 13.13 -5.84 -1.24
N THR A 141 13.76 -4.68 -1.47
CA THR A 141 13.31 -3.40 -0.92
C THR A 141 11.90 -3.08 -1.41
N ALA A 142 11.67 -3.24 -2.72
CA ALA A 142 10.35 -3.00 -3.31
C ALA A 142 9.30 -3.94 -2.71
N LYS A 143 9.61 -5.23 -2.57
CA LYS A 143 8.72 -6.22 -1.94
C LYS A 143 8.36 -5.83 -0.51
N GLN A 144 9.35 -5.37 0.27
CA GLN A 144 9.12 -4.95 1.66
C GLN A 144 8.16 -3.75 1.73
N VAL A 145 8.34 -2.75 0.86
CA VAL A 145 7.46 -1.58 0.82
C VAL A 145 6.06 -1.99 0.37
N ILE A 146 5.96 -2.84 -0.65
CA ILE A 146 4.67 -3.38 -1.12
C ILE A 146 3.95 -4.11 0.02
N SER A 147 4.66 -5.01 0.71
CA SER A 147 4.09 -5.77 1.84
C SER A 147 3.62 -4.84 2.96
N PHE A 148 4.41 -3.83 3.29
CA PHE A 148 4.05 -2.86 4.32
C PHE A 148 2.80 -2.08 3.92
N ASN A 149 2.76 -1.55 2.69
CA ASN A 149 1.63 -0.73 2.23
C ASN A 149 0.35 -1.56 2.11
N VAL A 150 0.46 -2.80 1.63
CA VAL A 150 -0.69 -3.72 1.55
C VAL A 150 -1.22 -4.02 2.95
N ARG A 151 -0.32 -4.26 3.89
CA ARG A 151 -0.68 -4.52 5.29
C ARG A 151 -1.38 -3.32 5.92
N GLU A 152 -0.86 -2.12 5.69
CA GLU A 152 -1.47 -0.87 6.19
C GLU A 152 -2.86 -0.65 5.61
N ALA A 153 -3.03 -0.90 4.30
CA ALA A 153 -4.32 -0.77 3.63
C ALA A 153 -5.33 -1.78 4.19
N GLU A 154 -4.90 -3.01 4.41
CA GLU A 154 -5.74 -4.06 5.00
C GLU A 154 -6.17 -3.70 6.43
N ARG A 155 -5.24 -3.17 7.24
CA ARG A 155 -5.55 -2.73 8.60
C ARG A 155 -6.55 -1.58 8.61
N GLU A 156 -6.41 -0.63 7.71
CA GLU A 156 -7.37 0.48 7.57
C GLU A 156 -8.75 -0.03 7.15
N ARG A 157 -8.80 -0.98 6.21
CA ARG A 157 -10.07 -1.61 5.79
C ARG A 157 -10.74 -2.31 6.97
N GLN A 158 -9.97 -3.06 7.77
CA GLN A 158 -10.48 -3.74 8.96
C GLN A 158 -11.06 -2.74 9.96
N PHE A 159 -10.36 -1.63 10.18
CA PHE A 159 -10.84 -0.57 11.06
C PHE A 159 -12.15 0.01 10.54
N GLN A 160 -12.23 0.34 9.23
CA GLN A 160 -13.45 0.91 8.64
C GLN A 160 -14.63 -0.06 8.72
N ASP A 161 -14.38 -1.36 8.54
CA ASP A 161 -15.43 -2.38 8.60
C ASP A 161 -16.02 -2.52 10.02
N PHE A 162 -15.23 -2.25 11.06
CA PHE A 162 -15.63 -2.52 12.44
C PHE A 162 -15.79 -1.26 13.30
N LYS A 163 -15.47 -0.06 12.81
CA LYS A 163 -15.53 1.18 13.60
C LYS A 163 -16.92 1.45 14.19
N ASP A 164 -17.98 1.03 13.49
CA ASP A 164 -19.38 1.22 13.92
C ASP A 164 -19.88 0.07 14.80
N LYS A 165 -19.05 -0.93 15.08
CA LYS A 165 -19.43 -2.08 15.90
C LYS A 165 -19.16 -1.88 17.39
N LYS A 166 -18.57 -0.75 17.78
CA LYS A 166 -18.40 -0.41 19.19
C LYS A 166 -19.75 -0.43 19.90
N ASP A 167 -19.78 -0.91 21.12
CA ASP A 167 -20.99 -1.08 21.94
C ASP A 167 -21.94 -2.18 21.44
N THR A 168 -21.50 -3.08 20.58
CA THR A 168 -22.30 -4.24 20.14
C THR A 168 -21.67 -5.52 20.65
N VAL A 169 -22.44 -6.61 20.60
CA VAL A 169 -21.95 -7.96 20.88
C VAL A 169 -21.51 -8.61 19.58
N LEU A 170 -20.27 -9.08 19.54
CA LEU A 170 -19.70 -9.77 18.39
C LEU A 170 -19.46 -11.23 18.75
N SER A 171 -19.59 -12.12 17.78
CA SER A 171 -19.30 -13.54 17.96
C SER A 171 -18.18 -13.98 17.03
N GLY A 172 -17.40 -14.91 17.48
CA GLY A 172 -16.30 -15.44 16.69
C GLY A 172 -15.80 -16.75 17.26
N ILE A 173 -14.71 -17.24 16.70
CA ILE A 173 -14.09 -18.49 17.10
C ILE A 173 -12.72 -18.18 17.68
N VAL A 174 -12.43 -18.75 18.85
CA VAL A 174 -11.13 -18.58 19.50
C VAL A 174 -10.06 -19.20 18.61
N LYS A 175 -9.11 -18.39 18.18
CA LYS A 175 -8.02 -18.82 17.31
C LYS A 175 -6.84 -19.34 18.12
N ARG A 176 -6.45 -18.60 19.16
CA ARG A 176 -5.34 -18.96 20.06
C ARG A 176 -5.43 -18.16 21.34
N ILE A 177 -4.63 -18.59 22.33
CA ILE A 177 -4.50 -17.86 23.60
C ILE A 177 -3.01 -17.51 23.75
N GLU A 178 -2.72 -16.25 23.97
CA GLU A 178 -1.35 -15.72 24.08
C GLU A 178 -1.23 -14.93 25.39
N PHE A 179 -0.43 -15.43 26.33
CA PHE A 179 -0.16 -14.76 27.61
C PHE A 179 -1.46 -14.43 28.39
N GLY A 180 -2.47 -15.29 28.27
CA GLY A 180 -3.77 -15.10 28.91
C GLY A 180 -4.75 -14.26 28.10
N ASN A 181 -4.32 -13.62 27.04
CA ASN A 181 -5.19 -12.90 26.12
C ASN A 181 -5.77 -13.87 25.10
N VAL A 182 -7.06 -13.74 24.80
CA VAL A 182 -7.76 -14.60 23.85
C VAL A 182 -7.86 -13.88 22.51
N ILE A 183 -7.35 -14.51 21.46
CA ILE A 183 -7.45 -13.98 20.09
C ILE A 183 -8.64 -14.65 19.42
N VAL A 184 -9.59 -13.84 18.97
CA VAL A 184 -10.87 -14.29 18.41
C VAL A 184 -10.89 -13.96 16.91
N ASP A 185 -11.19 -14.97 16.10
CA ASP A 185 -11.39 -14.79 14.65
C ASP A 185 -12.85 -14.39 14.42
N LEU A 186 -13.04 -13.17 13.88
CA LEU A 186 -14.36 -12.63 13.54
C LEU A 186 -14.74 -12.88 12.08
N GLY A 187 -13.92 -13.64 11.35
CA GLY A 187 -14.11 -13.93 9.94
C GLY A 187 -13.24 -13.09 9.03
N ARG A 188 -13.37 -11.78 9.12
CA ARG A 188 -12.57 -10.85 8.28
C ARG A 188 -11.34 -10.30 8.99
N THR A 189 -11.33 -10.38 10.32
CA THR A 189 -10.24 -9.83 11.13
C THR A 189 -10.18 -10.57 12.45
N GLU A 190 -9.14 -10.30 13.23
CA GLU A 190 -8.96 -10.83 14.58
C GLU A 190 -9.26 -9.74 15.60
N ALA A 191 -9.85 -10.14 16.72
CA ALA A 191 -10.08 -9.30 17.87
C ALA A 191 -9.33 -9.88 19.06
N ILE A 192 -9.15 -9.06 20.12
CA ILE A 192 -8.50 -9.48 21.34
C ILE A 192 -9.44 -9.30 22.53
N ILE A 193 -9.50 -10.34 23.39
CA ILE A 193 -10.06 -10.22 24.73
C ILE A 193 -8.87 -10.25 25.67
N GLN A 194 -8.56 -9.13 26.30
CA GLN A 194 -7.43 -9.05 27.22
C GLN A 194 -7.72 -9.89 28.48
N LYS A 195 -6.69 -10.38 29.12
CA LYS A 195 -6.78 -11.24 30.28
C LYS A 195 -7.71 -10.65 31.36
N ASN A 196 -7.61 -9.34 31.62
CA ASN A 196 -8.44 -8.65 32.63
C ASN A 196 -9.89 -8.43 32.16
N GLU A 197 -10.19 -8.73 30.91
CA GLU A 197 -11.55 -8.63 30.34
C GLU A 197 -12.21 -10.01 30.19
N MET A 198 -11.60 -11.05 30.73
CA MET A 198 -12.16 -12.40 30.77
C MET A 198 -12.93 -12.61 32.04
N ILE A 199 -13.92 -13.49 32.01
CA ILE A 199 -14.63 -13.95 33.21
C ILE A 199 -13.66 -14.82 34.02
N PRO A 200 -13.48 -14.54 35.33
CA PRO A 200 -12.59 -15.36 36.15
C PRO A 200 -13.03 -16.84 36.13
N ARG A 201 -12.06 -17.73 36.02
CA ARG A 201 -12.24 -19.19 36.01
C ARG A 201 -12.96 -19.72 34.75
N GLU A 202 -13.27 -18.88 33.76
CA GLU A 202 -13.83 -19.36 32.50
C GLU A 202 -12.77 -20.12 31.72
N ASN A 203 -13.09 -21.33 31.32
CA ASN A 203 -12.15 -22.20 30.59
C ASN A 203 -12.45 -22.13 29.10
N ILE A 204 -11.74 -21.24 28.39
CA ILE A 204 -11.88 -21.05 26.95
C ILE A 204 -10.68 -21.69 26.26
N LYS A 205 -10.94 -22.42 25.18
CA LYS A 205 -9.93 -23.13 24.40
C LYS A 205 -9.99 -22.72 22.94
N ALA A 206 -8.90 -22.90 22.23
CA ALA A 206 -8.86 -22.70 20.77
C ALA A 206 -9.92 -23.56 20.11
N GLY A 207 -10.67 -22.96 19.19
CA GLY A 207 -11.78 -23.60 18.48
C GLY A 207 -13.15 -23.34 19.09
N ASP A 208 -13.20 -22.83 20.33
CA ASP A 208 -14.47 -22.50 20.97
C ASP A 208 -15.15 -21.30 20.29
N ARG A 209 -16.48 -21.35 20.19
CA ARG A 209 -17.27 -20.21 19.74
C ARG A 209 -17.55 -19.32 20.95
N VAL A 210 -17.27 -18.02 20.83
CA VAL A 210 -17.46 -17.07 21.92
C VAL A 210 -18.23 -15.85 21.43
N LYS A 211 -18.98 -15.25 22.34
CA LYS A 211 -19.57 -13.92 22.19
C LYS A 211 -18.88 -12.97 23.16
N ALA A 212 -18.74 -11.72 22.78
CA ALA A 212 -18.15 -10.71 23.66
C ALA A 212 -18.63 -9.32 23.27
N TYR A 213 -18.64 -8.43 24.25
CA TYR A 213 -19.00 -7.02 24.05
C TYR A 213 -17.83 -6.27 23.45
N CYS A 214 -18.09 -5.47 22.43
CA CYS A 214 -17.03 -4.69 21.76
C CYS A 214 -16.79 -3.40 22.54
N LEU A 215 -15.67 -3.36 23.27
CA LEU A 215 -15.25 -2.21 24.07
C LEU A 215 -14.84 -1.04 23.18
N ASP A 216 -14.05 -1.32 22.18
CA ASP A 216 -13.44 -0.27 21.36
C ASP A 216 -12.93 -0.83 20.05
N VAL A 217 -12.84 0.04 19.05
CA VAL A 217 -12.19 -0.24 17.79
C VAL A 217 -11.21 0.91 17.55
N ARG A 218 -9.91 0.62 17.49
CA ARG A 218 -8.86 1.63 17.37
C ARG A 218 -7.91 1.28 16.26
N ARG A 219 -7.35 2.32 15.63
CA ARG A 219 -6.23 2.14 14.71
C ARG A 219 -4.97 1.86 15.54
N GLU A 220 -4.41 0.65 15.36
CA GLU A 220 -3.20 0.22 16.05
C GLU A 220 -2.12 -0.10 15.02
N PRO A 221 -0.85 0.26 15.27
CA PRO A 221 0.23 -0.08 14.33
C PRO A 221 0.54 -1.57 14.31
N LYS A 222 0.31 -2.27 15.41
CA LYS A 222 0.54 -3.72 15.53
C LYS A 222 -0.59 -4.36 16.34
N GLY A 223 -0.85 -5.63 16.04
CA GLY A 223 -1.81 -6.43 16.77
C GLY A 223 -3.24 -6.14 16.39
N GLN A 224 -4.15 -6.60 17.21
CA GLN A 224 -5.58 -6.50 16.96
C GLN A 224 -6.07 -5.08 17.20
N GLN A 225 -7.01 -4.63 16.39
CA GLN A 225 -7.59 -3.28 16.47
C GLN A 225 -8.97 -3.29 17.14
N ILE A 226 -9.55 -4.48 17.37
CA ILE A 226 -10.87 -4.66 17.94
C ILE A 226 -10.69 -5.25 19.34
N PHE A 227 -11.20 -4.54 20.34
CA PHE A 227 -11.03 -4.89 21.75
C PHE A 227 -12.37 -5.35 22.31
N LEU A 228 -12.41 -6.59 22.81
CA LEU A 228 -13.63 -7.24 23.29
C LEU A 228 -13.53 -7.48 24.79
N SER A 229 -14.69 -7.63 25.43
CA SER A 229 -14.79 -7.98 26.85
C SER A 229 -15.92 -8.99 27.09
N ARG A 230 -15.63 -9.95 27.94
CA ARG A 230 -16.65 -10.86 28.50
C ARG A 230 -17.03 -10.49 29.93
N ALA A 231 -16.29 -9.56 30.53
CA ALA A 231 -16.49 -9.14 31.93
C ALA A 231 -17.22 -7.82 32.11
N HIS A 232 -17.39 -7.06 31.01
CA HIS A 232 -18.02 -5.74 31.08
C HIS A 232 -19.50 -5.85 31.39
N PRO A 233 -20.05 -4.99 32.31
CA PRO A 233 -21.48 -5.04 32.66
C PRO A 233 -22.42 -4.94 31.46
N LYS A 234 -22.08 -4.17 30.45
CA LYS A 234 -22.87 -4.03 29.23
C LYS A 234 -22.95 -5.31 28.40
N PHE A 235 -22.03 -6.24 28.57
CA PHE A 235 -22.10 -7.54 27.90
C PHE A 235 -23.37 -8.30 28.31
N MET A 236 -23.62 -8.41 29.60
CA MET A 236 -24.81 -9.07 30.13
C MET A 236 -26.10 -8.34 29.70
N GLU A 237 -26.08 -7.00 29.77
CA GLU A 237 -27.23 -6.17 29.36
C GLU A 237 -27.57 -6.40 27.88
N LYS A 238 -26.58 -6.39 27.01
CA LYS A 238 -26.76 -6.60 25.56
C LYS A 238 -27.26 -8.01 25.26
N LEU A 239 -26.78 -9.04 25.96
CA LEU A 239 -27.24 -10.41 25.79
C LEU A 239 -28.74 -10.55 26.14
N PHE A 240 -29.22 -9.89 27.19
CA PHE A 240 -30.64 -9.88 27.56
C PHE A 240 -31.50 -9.29 26.44
N PHE A 241 -31.08 -8.22 25.84
CA PHE A 241 -31.82 -7.61 24.73
C PHE A 241 -31.83 -8.47 23.48
N GLN A 242 -30.86 -9.24 23.31
CA GLN A 242 -30.81 -10.21 22.19
C GLN A 242 -31.74 -11.41 22.40
N UNK A 243 -31.87 -11.71 23.50
CA UNK A 243 -32.65 -12.84 23.90
C UNK A 243 -34.13 -12.59 23.86
N UNK A 244 -34.37 -11.61 24.10
CA UNK A 244 -35.69 -11.11 24.05
C UNK A 244 -36.18 -11.13 22.77
#